data_c3d65a7688698edfa630c901f57e223b
#
_entry.id   c3d65a7688698edfa630c901f57e223b
#
_cell.length_a   1.000
_cell.length_b   1.000
_cell.length_c   1.000
_cell.angle_alpha   90.00
_cell.angle_beta   90.00
_cell.angle_gamma   90.00
#
_symmetry.space_group_name_H-M   'P 1'
#
loop_
_entity.id
_entity.type
_entity.pdbx_description
1 polymer ?
#
loop_
_entity_poly.entity_id
_entity_poly.type
_entity_poly.pdbx_seq_one_letter_code
_entity_poly.pdbx_strand_id
1 'polypeptide(L)'
;EDARKDKFDLIITREVSRFARNTVDTLSYTRELKARGVDVFFINDGINTATNDGELRLTIMSSMAQDESRKISERVKAGQKISREKHILYGNGNILGFRRENGTYVPEPEQAETVRLIFQMYSSGEVGLQKIVAELYRLGRLDAGGHVSWDASKVSRVLHNATYKGGICYNKSHSDGYLTQKRIKNLDESSYIYVKGDFEPLVSEEMWDRCQQILLSKSARVIDENGKKHKYMRNTPK
;
A
#
# COMPACT_ATOMS: atom_id res chain seq x y z
N GLU A 1 28.43 -2.97 -14.68
CA GLU A 1 29.68 -2.22 -14.48
C GLU A 1 30.78 -2.80 -15.38
N ASP A 2 30.99 -4.11 -15.39
CA ASP A 2 32.05 -4.76 -16.17
C ASP A 2 31.81 -4.72 -17.68
N ALA A 3 30.56 -4.80 -18.13
CA ALA A 3 30.19 -4.58 -19.55
C ALA A 3 30.50 -3.15 -20.04
N ARG A 4 30.61 -2.17 -19.14
CA ARG A 4 31.04 -0.80 -19.48
C ARG A 4 32.55 -0.66 -19.67
N LYS A 5 33.29 -1.68 -19.28
CA LYS A 5 34.77 -1.72 -19.33
C LYS A 5 35.27 -2.69 -20.39
N ASP A 6 34.39 -3.13 -21.31
CA ASP A 6 34.67 -4.04 -22.42
C ASP A 6 35.44 -5.31 -22.00
N LYS A 7 35.09 -5.86 -20.78
CA LYS A 7 35.79 -7.01 -20.23
C LYS A 7 35.35 -8.35 -20.84
N PHE A 8 34.22 -8.37 -21.49
CA PHE A 8 33.61 -9.56 -22.11
C PHE A 8 32.62 -9.12 -23.20
N ASP A 9 32.38 -10.00 -24.16
CA ASP A 9 31.50 -9.82 -25.31
C ASP A 9 30.28 -10.75 -25.28
N LEU A 10 30.26 -11.74 -24.37
CA LEU A 10 29.16 -12.70 -24.25
C LEU A 10 28.84 -13.01 -22.79
N ILE A 11 27.53 -13.02 -22.49
CA ILE A 11 26.99 -13.53 -21.22
C ILE A 11 26.25 -14.83 -21.49
N ILE A 12 26.59 -15.89 -20.78
CA ILE A 12 25.89 -17.15 -20.82
C ILE A 12 25.09 -17.33 -19.55
N THR A 13 23.77 -17.58 -19.68
CA THR A 13 22.87 -17.82 -18.56
C THR A 13 21.95 -19.00 -18.85
N ARG A 14 21.42 -19.63 -17.82
CA ARG A 14 20.57 -20.83 -17.99
C ARG A 14 19.26 -20.48 -18.69
N GLU A 15 18.56 -19.47 -18.22
CA GLU A 15 17.22 -19.13 -18.66
C GLU A 15 16.91 -17.65 -18.45
N VAL A 16 15.94 -17.13 -19.19
CA VAL A 16 15.47 -15.74 -19.14
C VAL A 16 15.03 -15.33 -17.73
N SER A 17 14.37 -16.23 -17.00
CA SER A 17 13.88 -16.01 -15.65
C SER A 17 14.97 -15.77 -14.60
N ARG A 18 16.20 -16.18 -14.86
CA ARG A 18 17.37 -16.00 -14.00
C ARG A 18 18.13 -14.71 -14.28
N PHE A 19 17.93 -14.13 -15.44
CA PHE A 19 18.66 -12.95 -15.88
C PHE A 19 18.09 -11.66 -15.29
N ALA A 20 16.77 -11.53 -15.25
CA ALA A 20 16.11 -10.38 -14.65
C ALA A 20 14.78 -10.78 -13.96
N ARG A 21 14.20 -9.83 -13.22
CA ARG A 21 12.97 -10.05 -12.43
C ARG A 21 11.74 -10.33 -13.29
N ASN A 22 11.73 -9.82 -14.51
CA ASN A 22 10.68 -10.02 -15.49
C ASN A 22 11.25 -9.99 -16.91
N THR A 23 10.47 -10.47 -17.87
CA THR A 23 10.89 -10.57 -19.28
C THR A 23 11.08 -9.20 -19.93
N VAL A 24 10.38 -8.16 -19.46
CA VAL A 24 10.50 -6.79 -19.97
C VAL A 24 11.87 -6.20 -19.62
N ASP A 25 12.27 -6.37 -18.35
CA ASP A 25 13.59 -5.94 -17.89
C ASP A 25 14.68 -6.71 -18.63
N THR A 26 14.48 -8.02 -18.87
CA THR A 26 15.41 -8.82 -19.67
C THR A 26 15.59 -8.24 -21.06
N LEU A 27 14.51 -7.90 -21.77
CA LEU A 27 14.59 -7.30 -23.11
C LEU A 27 15.30 -5.94 -23.08
N SER A 28 15.03 -5.12 -22.07
CA SER A 28 15.69 -3.83 -21.91
C SER A 28 17.20 -3.97 -21.68
N TYR A 29 17.58 -4.86 -20.75
CA TYR A 29 19.00 -5.09 -20.45
C TYR A 29 19.76 -5.75 -21.60
N THR A 30 19.15 -6.71 -22.28
CA THR A 30 19.79 -7.33 -23.46
C THR A 30 20.01 -6.35 -24.57
N ARG A 31 19.08 -5.40 -24.82
CA ARG A 31 19.26 -4.32 -25.79
C ARG A 31 20.36 -3.33 -25.37
N GLU A 32 20.42 -2.98 -24.07
CA GLU A 32 21.49 -2.13 -23.55
C GLU A 32 22.86 -2.82 -23.69
N LEU A 33 22.96 -4.11 -23.43
CA LEU A 33 24.17 -4.91 -23.59
C LEU A 33 24.57 -5.00 -25.07
N LYS A 34 23.64 -5.31 -25.96
CA LYS A 34 23.86 -5.39 -27.40
C LYS A 34 24.37 -4.07 -27.98
N ALA A 35 23.84 -2.93 -27.51
CA ALA A 35 24.32 -1.61 -27.89
C ALA A 35 25.79 -1.36 -27.49
N ARG A 36 26.33 -2.18 -26.60
CA ARG A 36 27.74 -2.16 -26.13
C ARG A 36 28.57 -3.32 -26.70
N GLY A 37 28.03 -4.06 -27.68
CA GLY A 37 28.72 -5.19 -28.27
C GLY A 37 28.72 -6.45 -27.40
N VAL A 38 27.86 -6.54 -26.37
CA VAL A 38 27.76 -7.70 -25.50
C VAL A 38 26.49 -8.46 -25.83
N ASP A 39 26.61 -9.71 -26.22
CA ASP A 39 25.48 -10.61 -26.46
C ASP A 39 25.12 -11.46 -25.24
N VAL A 40 23.90 -12.02 -25.23
CA VAL A 40 23.43 -12.90 -24.18
C VAL A 40 22.91 -14.21 -24.78
N PHE A 41 23.36 -15.33 -24.24
CA PHE A 41 22.88 -16.67 -24.63
C PHE A 41 22.15 -17.35 -23.48
N PHE A 42 20.86 -17.60 -23.66
CA PHE A 42 19.98 -18.33 -22.74
C PHE A 42 19.92 -19.80 -23.15
N ILE A 43 20.64 -20.65 -22.43
CA ILE A 43 20.86 -22.06 -22.84
C ILE A 43 19.55 -22.84 -22.92
N ASN A 44 18.74 -22.84 -21.85
CA ASN A 44 17.51 -23.63 -21.75
C ASN A 44 16.41 -23.12 -22.69
N ASP A 45 16.37 -21.82 -22.93
CA ASP A 45 15.39 -21.19 -23.81
C ASP A 45 15.82 -21.21 -25.29
N GLY A 46 17.06 -21.57 -25.57
CA GLY A 46 17.62 -21.60 -26.92
C GLY A 46 17.63 -20.23 -27.60
N ILE A 47 17.80 -19.16 -26.81
CA ILE A 47 17.75 -17.76 -27.29
C ILE A 47 19.15 -17.16 -27.26
N ASN A 48 19.61 -16.67 -28.44
CA ASN A 48 20.87 -15.95 -28.58
C ASN A 48 20.60 -14.56 -29.13
N THR A 49 20.97 -13.51 -28.37
CA THR A 49 20.72 -12.11 -28.76
C THR A 49 21.63 -11.63 -29.91
N ALA A 50 22.70 -12.37 -30.20
CA ALA A 50 23.53 -12.11 -31.40
C ALA A 50 22.75 -12.27 -32.72
N THR A 51 21.69 -13.11 -32.68
CA THR A 51 20.88 -13.40 -33.87
C THR A 51 19.58 -12.58 -33.86
N ASN A 52 19.10 -12.21 -35.05
CA ASN A 52 17.82 -11.52 -35.21
C ASN A 52 16.65 -12.37 -34.71
N ASP A 53 16.71 -13.70 -34.86
CA ASP A 53 15.71 -14.65 -34.36
C ASP A 53 15.66 -14.62 -32.84
N GLY A 54 16.79 -14.56 -32.14
CA GLY A 54 16.84 -14.47 -30.69
C GLY A 54 16.23 -13.18 -30.16
N GLU A 55 16.47 -12.06 -30.79
CA GLU A 55 15.84 -10.77 -30.41
C GLU A 55 14.32 -10.79 -30.65
N LEU A 56 13.89 -11.36 -31.79
CA LEU A 56 12.47 -11.52 -32.07
C LEU A 56 11.76 -12.39 -31.02
N ARG A 57 12.35 -13.55 -30.65
CA ARG A 57 11.81 -14.43 -29.61
C ARG A 57 11.69 -13.72 -28.26
N LEU A 58 12.73 -12.98 -27.83
CA LEU A 58 12.66 -12.20 -26.60
C LEU A 58 11.57 -11.12 -26.65
N THR A 59 11.39 -10.47 -27.79
CA THR A 59 10.35 -9.45 -27.99
C THR A 59 8.95 -10.07 -27.89
N ILE A 60 8.72 -11.23 -28.52
CA ILE A 60 7.45 -11.96 -28.45
C ILE A 60 7.18 -12.41 -27.00
N MET A 61 8.15 -13.03 -26.34
CA MET A 61 8.02 -13.45 -24.94
C MET A 61 7.70 -12.27 -24.00
N SER A 62 8.34 -11.14 -24.23
CA SER A 62 8.11 -9.92 -23.45
C SER A 62 6.68 -9.39 -23.64
N SER A 63 6.20 -9.36 -24.89
CA SER A 63 4.82 -8.95 -25.21
C SER A 63 3.79 -9.88 -24.58
N MET A 64 4.03 -11.20 -24.64
CA MET A 64 3.13 -12.18 -24.00
C MET A 64 3.11 -12.03 -22.48
N ALA A 65 4.26 -11.83 -21.83
CA ALA A 65 4.34 -11.62 -20.39
C ALA A 65 3.65 -10.31 -19.97
N GLN A 66 3.75 -9.24 -20.76
CA GLN A 66 3.02 -7.99 -20.53
C GLN A 66 1.51 -8.19 -20.64
N ASP A 67 1.04 -8.89 -21.67
CA ASP A 67 -0.39 -9.16 -21.84
C ASP A 67 -0.95 -10.02 -20.72
N GLU A 68 -0.22 -11.03 -20.27
CA GLU A 68 -0.65 -11.87 -19.14
C GLU A 68 -0.72 -11.03 -17.85
N SER A 69 0.29 -10.21 -17.57
CA SER A 69 0.28 -9.31 -16.41
C SER A 69 -0.90 -8.33 -16.45
N ARG A 70 -1.22 -7.78 -17.64
CA ARG A 70 -2.39 -6.91 -17.85
C ARG A 70 -3.68 -7.65 -17.56
N LYS A 71 -3.87 -8.84 -18.12
CA LYS A 71 -5.06 -9.68 -17.91
C LYS A 71 -5.26 -10.06 -16.44
N ILE A 72 -4.17 -10.41 -15.73
CA ILE A 72 -4.21 -10.68 -14.29
C ILE A 72 -4.67 -9.44 -13.55
N SER A 73 -4.11 -8.26 -13.85
CA SER A 73 -4.51 -7.00 -13.22
C SER A 73 -5.99 -6.68 -13.43
N GLU A 74 -6.50 -6.87 -14.65
CA GLU A 74 -7.92 -6.67 -14.99
C GLU A 74 -8.83 -7.63 -14.23
N ARG A 75 -8.47 -8.92 -14.17
CA ARG A 75 -9.22 -9.93 -13.40
C ARG A 75 -9.26 -9.61 -11.91
N VAL A 76 -8.13 -9.18 -11.32
CA VAL A 76 -8.08 -8.77 -9.91
C VAL A 76 -8.96 -7.56 -9.66
N LYS A 77 -8.91 -6.52 -10.51
CA LYS A 77 -9.77 -5.33 -10.39
C LYS A 77 -11.26 -5.68 -10.51
N ALA A 78 -11.61 -6.55 -11.46
CA ALA A 78 -12.99 -7.03 -11.61
C ALA A 78 -13.46 -7.83 -10.38
N GLY A 79 -12.64 -8.73 -9.86
CA GLY A 79 -12.93 -9.48 -8.63
C GLY A 79 -13.10 -8.58 -7.41
N GLN A 80 -12.24 -7.57 -7.26
CA GLN A 80 -12.38 -6.57 -6.20
C GLN A 80 -13.68 -5.75 -6.32
N LYS A 81 -14.10 -5.40 -7.55
CA LYS A 81 -15.36 -4.70 -7.79
C LYS A 81 -16.54 -5.56 -7.34
N ILE A 82 -16.60 -6.82 -7.76
CA ILE A 82 -17.64 -7.78 -7.37
C ILE A 82 -17.65 -7.98 -5.85
N SER A 83 -16.49 -8.10 -5.21
CA SER A 83 -16.40 -8.23 -3.76
C SER A 83 -16.98 -7.02 -3.03
N ARG A 84 -16.72 -5.80 -3.52
CA ARG A 84 -17.31 -4.58 -2.95
C ARG A 84 -18.84 -4.56 -3.10
N GLU A 85 -19.34 -4.90 -4.27
CA GLU A 85 -20.78 -4.95 -4.54
C GLU A 85 -21.52 -5.98 -3.66
N LYS A 86 -20.83 -7.08 -3.33
CA LYS A 86 -21.35 -8.13 -2.44
C LYS A 86 -20.99 -7.92 -0.96
N HIS A 87 -20.43 -6.77 -0.57
CA HIS A 87 -19.98 -6.46 0.78
C HIS A 87 -18.98 -7.49 1.36
N ILE A 88 -18.31 -8.27 0.49
CA ILE A 88 -17.31 -9.24 0.90
C ILE A 88 -16.00 -8.52 1.20
N LEU A 89 -15.48 -8.71 2.41
CA LEU A 89 -14.23 -8.12 2.83
C LEU A 89 -13.05 -8.75 2.08
N TYR A 90 -12.22 -7.93 1.46
CA TYR A 90 -10.96 -8.36 0.87
C TYR A 90 -9.80 -7.48 1.38
N GLY A 91 -8.57 -8.01 1.28
CA GLY A 91 -7.38 -7.36 1.79
C GLY A 91 -6.96 -7.91 3.16
N ASN A 92 -6.08 -7.18 3.85
CA ASN A 92 -5.50 -7.63 5.09
C ASN A 92 -6.51 -7.51 6.24
N GLY A 93 -6.83 -8.64 6.88
CA GLY A 93 -7.87 -8.74 7.90
C GLY A 93 -7.44 -8.37 9.32
N ASN A 94 -6.16 -8.02 9.55
CA ASN A 94 -5.68 -7.73 10.91
C ASN A 94 -5.88 -6.25 11.25
N ILE A 95 -7.04 -5.93 11.78
CA ILE A 95 -7.42 -4.59 12.24
C ILE A 95 -7.61 -4.65 13.76
N LEU A 96 -6.93 -3.79 14.50
CA LEU A 96 -7.10 -3.70 15.96
C LEU A 96 -8.57 -3.59 16.32
N GLY A 97 -9.01 -4.32 17.31
CA GLY A 97 -10.41 -4.31 17.76
C GLY A 97 -11.33 -5.26 17.03
N PHE A 98 -10.85 -5.89 15.96
CA PHE A 98 -11.62 -6.86 15.20
C PHE A 98 -10.83 -8.14 14.93
N ARG A 99 -11.52 -9.26 14.97
CA ARG A 99 -11.08 -10.51 14.37
C ARG A 99 -11.91 -10.80 13.11
N ARG A 100 -11.34 -11.53 12.17
CA ARG A 100 -12.06 -11.94 10.97
C ARG A 100 -12.68 -13.32 11.18
N GLU A 101 -13.99 -13.40 11.00
CA GLU A 101 -14.75 -14.65 11.14
C GLU A 101 -15.80 -14.73 10.03
N ASN A 102 -15.88 -15.86 9.34
CA ASN A 102 -16.83 -16.10 8.24
C ASN A 102 -16.87 -14.99 7.15
N GLY A 103 -15.72 -14.37 6.88
CA GLY A 103 -15.62 -13.31 5.86
C GLY A 103 -16.06 -11.92 6.31
N THR A 104 -16.47 -11.74 7.57
CA THR A 104 -16.83 -10.46 8.18
C THR A 104 -15.92 -10.10 9.36
N TYR A 105 -16.09 -8.92 9.94
CA TYR A 105 -15.41 -8.49 11.16
C TYR A 105 -16.30 -8.73 12.38
N VAL A 106 -15.72 -9.33 13.41
CA VAL A 106 -16.34 -9.52 14.72
C VAL A 106 -15.51 -8.78 15.75
N PRO A 107 -16.11 -7.99 16.66
CA PRO A 107 -15.37 -7.31 17.71
C PRO A 107 -14.56 -8.27 18.57
N GLU A 108 -13.28 -7.96 18.79
CA GLU A 108 -12.43 -8.64 19.76
C GLU A 108 -12.46 -7.83 21.08
N PRO A 109 -13.04 -8.34 22.15
CA PRO A 109 -13.45 -7.54 23.32
C PRO A 109 -12.35 -6.63 23.88
N GLU A 110 -11.17 -7.18 24.20
CA GLU A 110 -10.07 -6.41 24.79
C GLU A 110 -9.51 -5.35 23.85
N GLN A 111 -9.36 -5.71 22.58
CA GLN A 111 -8.87 -4.79 21.55
C GLN A 111 -9.93 -3.74 21.19
N ALA A 112 -11.21 -4.12 21.17
CA ALA A 112 -12.32 -3.20 20.91
C ALA A 112 -12.41 -2.12 22.00
N GLU A 113 -12.22 -2.49 23.28
CA GLU A 113 -12.13 -1.52 24.37
C GLU A 113 -10.97 -0.53 24.17
N THR A 114 -9.82 -1.03 23.72
CA THR A 114 -8.66 -0.18 23.43
C THR A 114 -8.98 0.84 22.34
N VAL A 115 -9.69 0.42 21.29
CA VAL A 115 -10.13 1.33 20.20
C VAL A 115 -11.13 2.36 20.74
N ARG A 116 -12.15 1.92 21.49
CA ARG A 116 -13.14 2.84 22.09
C ARG A 116 -12.48 3.86 23.00
N LEU A 117 -11.52 3.46 23.82
CA LEU A 117 -10.75 4.34 24.69
C LEU A 117 -10.01 5.42 23.89
N ILE A 118 -9.31 5.04 22.80
CA ILE A 118 -8.61 5.97 21.93
C ILE A 118 -9.57 7.03 21.37
N PHE A 119 -10.72 6.62 20.84
CA PHE A 119 -11.71 7.54 20.28
C PHE A 119 -12.35 8.42 21.36
N GLN A 120 -12.69 7.87 22.52
CA GLN A 120 -13.27 8.60 23.65
C GLN A 120 -12.31 9.70 24.15
N MET A 121 -11.03 9.36 24.37
CA MET A 121 -10.03 10.34 24.81
C MET A 121 -9.82 11.43 23.75
N TYR A 122 -9.75 11.07 22.47
CA TYR A 122 -9.47 12.04 21.43
C TYR A 122 -10.66 12.95 21.11
N SER A 123 -11.89 12.42 21.17
CA SER A 123 -13.13 13.18 20.91
C SER A 123 -13.39 14.30 21.92
N SER A 124 -12.77 14.27 23.10
CA SER A 124 -12.82 15.40 24.06
C SER A 124 -12.22 16.68 23.48
N GLY A 125 -11.26 16.57 22.56
CA GLY A 125 -10.52 17.69 21.96
C GLY A 125 -9.34 18.18 22.82
N GLU A 126 -9.30 17.85 24.09
CA GLU A 126 -8.28 18.30 25.07
C GLU A 126 -7.04 17.41 25.07
N VAL A 127 -7.19 16.17 24.68
CA VAL A 127 -6.12 15.16 24.73
C VAL A 127 -5.41 15.05 23.40
N GLY A 128 -4.07 15.22 23.41
CA GLY A 128 -3.22 15.00 22.25
C GLY A 128 -2.79 13.55 22.11
N LEU A 129 -2.30 13.17 20.90
CA LEU A 129 -1.89 11.79 20.59
C LEU A 129 -0.86 11.23 21.58
N GLN A 130 0.09 12.05 22.05
CA GLN A 130 1.14 11.62 22.98
C GLN A 130 0.57 11.25 24.37
N LYS A 131 -0.45 11.98 24.83
CA LYS A 131 -1.12 11.65 26.10
C LYS A 131 -1.89 10.33 25.99
N ILE A 132 -2.51 10.06 24.83
CA ILE A 132 -3.17 8.77 24.57
C ILE A 132 -2.14 7.64 24.58
N VAL A 133 -1.00 7.83 23.91
CA VAL A 133 0.11 6.86 23.93
C VAL A 133 0.54 6.55 25.35
N ALA A 134 0.78 7.57 26.19
CA ALA A 134 1.18 7.39 27.58
C ALA A 134 0.12 6.59 28.37
N GLU A 135 -1.17 6.88 28.17
CA GLU A 135 -2.25 6.18 28.84
C GLU A 135 -2.36 4.71 28.40
N LEU A 136 -2.18 4.42 27.12
CA LEU A 136 -2.16 3.04 26.61
C LEU A 136 -1.00 2.22 27.20
N TYR A 137 0.19 2.83 27.35
CA TYR A 137 1.30 2.21 28.07
C TYR A 137 0.99 1.99 29.55
N ARG A 138 0.42 2.99 30.23
CA ARG A 138 0.05 2.89 31.65
C ARG A 138 -0.94 1.76 31.92
N LEU A 139 -1.89 1.55 31.00
CA LEU A 139 -2.89 0.49 31.07
C LEU A 139 -2.43 -0.86 30.53
N GLY A 140 -1.20 -0.96 29.99
CA GLY A 140 -0.68 -2.19 29.40
C GLY A 140 -1.47 -2.66 28.17
N ARG A 141 -2.13 -1.75 27.43
CA ARG A 141 -2.98 -2.12 26.30
C ARG A 141 -2.13 -2.66 25.14
N LEU A 142 -2.57 -3.80 24.58
CA LEU A 142 -1.88 -4.43 23.45
C LEU A 142 -2.28 -3.78 22.12
N ASP A 143 -1.32 -3.69 21.19
CA ASP A 143 -1.58 -3.31 19.80
C ASP A 143 -2.08 -4.51 18.98
N ALA A 144 -2.33 -4.30 17.68
CA ALA A 144 -2.79 -5.35 16.75
C ALA A 144 -1.78 -6.51 16.58
N GLY A 145 -0.54 -6.35 16.99
CA GLY A 145 0.50 -7.37 16.99
C GLY A 145 0.62 -8.12 18.32
N GLY A 146 -0.21 -7.78 19.32
CA GLY A 146 -0.15 -8.39 20.64
C GLY A 146 0.98 -7.86 21.54
N HIS A 147 1.50 -6.66 21.26
CA HIS A 147 2.57 -6.04 22.02
C HIS A 147 2.13 -4.70 22.62
N VAL A 148 2.66 -4.36 23.80
CA VAL A 148 2.54 -3.01 24.35
C VAL A 148 3.54 -2.09 23.65
N SER A 149 3.20 -1.71 22.45
CA SER A 149 4.08 -0.91 21.55
C SER A 149 3.25 0.17 20.86
N TRP A 150 3.15 1.32 21.48
CA TRP A 150 2.35 2.43 20.98
C TRP A 150 3.20 3.63 20.60
N ASP A 151 2.82 4.29 19.52
CA ASP A 151 3.35 5.57 19.07
C ASP A 151 2.22 6.45 18.51
N ALA A 152 2.49 7.75 18.34
CA ALA A 152 1.50 8.69 17.82
C ALA A 152 1.01 8.32 16.41
N SER A 153 1.84 7.66 15.60
CA SER A 153 1.47 7.23 14.25
C SER A 153 0.49 6.06 14.27
N LYS A 154 0.66 5.13 15.23
CA LYS A 154 -0.29 4.02 15.44
C LYS A 154 -1.64 4.55 15.91
N VAL A 155 -1.67 5.45 16.90
CA VAL A 155 -2.90 6.09 17.37
C VAL A 155 -3.57 6.89 16.25
N SER A 156 -2.81 7.67 15.49
CA SER A 156 -3.32 8.42 14.33
C SER A 156 -3.93 7.49 13.28
N ARG A 157 -3.31 6.35 12.99
CA ARG A 157 -3.87 5.35 12.05
C ARG A 157 -5.18 4.75 12.54
N VAL A 158 -5.32 4.50 13.85
CA VAL A 158 -6.59 4.07 14.44
C VAL A 158 -7.65 5.14 14.20
N LEU A 159 -7.40 6.40 14.55
CA LEU A 159 -8.36 7.50 14.39
C LEU A 159 -8.79 7.75 12.93
N HIS A 160 -7.92 7.53 11.95
CA HIS A 160 -8.26 7.70 10.52
C HIS A 160 -8.94 6.47 9.89
N ASN A 161 -9.09 5.37 10.62
CA ASN A 161 -9.63 4.16 10.04
C ASN A 161 -11.16 4.15 10.08
N ALA A 162 -11.80 4.33 8.92
CA ALA A 162 -13.24 4.35 8.77
C ALA A 162 -13.93 3.00 9.12
N THR A 163 -13.17 1.91 9.24
CA THR A 163 -13.74 0.61 9.63
C THR A 163 -14.38 0.67 11.01
N TYR A 164 -13.90 1.52 11.90
CA TYR A 164 -14.44 1.63 13.25
C TYR A 164 -15.84 2.23 13.32
N LYS A 165 -16.26 3.01 12.30
CA LYS A 165 -17.65 3.48 12.18
C LYS A 165 -18.56 2.56 11.33
N GLY A 166 -18.13 1.33 11.05
CA GLY A 166 -18.94 0.30 10.40
C GLY A 166 -18.81 0.23 8.88
N GLY A 167 -17.71 0.72 8.29
CA GLY A 167 -17.50 0.61 6.86
C GLY A 167 -16.03 0.48 6.47
N ILE A 168 -15.79 0.17 5.21
CA ILE A 168 -14.45 -0.03 4.67
C ILE A 168 -14.18 0.99 3.60
N CYS A 169 -13.02 1.64 3.71
CA CYS A 169 -12.57 2.60 2.75
C CYS A 169 -11.52 1.97 1.83
N TYR A 170 -11.87 1.82 0.58
CA TYR A 170 -11.01 1.32 -0.50
C TYR A 170 -10.40 2.46 -1.31
N ASN A 171 -9.54 2.11 -2.26
CA ASN A 171 -8.89 3.03 -3.21
C ASN A 171 -7.96 4.08 -2.55
N LYS A 172 -7.50 3.84 -1.31
CA LYS A 172 -6.50 4.70 -0.65
C LYS A 172 -5.11 4.65 -1.29
N SER A 173 -4.87 3.64 -2.12
CA SER A 173 -3.64 3.47 -2.90
C SER A 173 -3.90 2.60 -4.12
N HIS A 174 -3.13 2.82 -5.17
CA HIS A 174 -3.17 2.03 -6.40
C HIS A 174 -1.73 1.69 -6.83
N SER A 175 -1.60 0.75 -7.75
CA SER A 175 -0.32 0.45 -8.39
C SER A 175 -0.13 1.38 -9.60
N ASP A 176 1.09 1.87 -9.81
CA ASP A 176 1.50 2.73 -10.93
C ASP A 176 1.47 2.02 -12.30
N GLY A 177 1.00 0.81 -12.32
CA GLY A 177 0.89 0.00 -13.52
C GLY A 177 1.13 -1.48 -13.20
N TYR A 178 0.83 -2.32 -14.19
CA TYR A 178 1.01 -3.76 -14.05
C TYR A 178 2.48 -4.19 -14.18
N LEU A 179 3.36 -3.34 -14.73
CA LEU A 179 4.79 -3.62 -14.89
C LEU A 179 5.60 -3.25 -13.65
N THR A 180 5.49 -2.01 -13.21
CA THR A 180 6.27 -1.46 -12.09
C THR A 180 5.74 -1.94 -10.74
N GLN A 181 4.43 -2.20 -10.63
CA GLN A 181 3.71 -2.60 -9.41
C GLN A 181 4.02 -1.72 -8.20
N LYS A 182 4.59 -0.53 -8.42
CA LYS A 182 4.89 0.42 -7.35
C LYS A 182 3.59 0.94 -6.76
N ARG A 183 3.45 0.81 -5.45
CA ARG A 183 2.28 1.30 -4.73
C ARG A 183 2.36 2.81 -4.57
N ILE A 184 1.38 3.52 -5.11
CA ILE A 184 1.21 4.96 -4.98
C ILE A 184 0.03 5.24 -4.06
N LYS A 185 0.23 6.13 -3.09
CA LYS A 185 -0.86 6.62 -2.24
C LYS A 185 -1.77 7.51 -3.09
N ASN A 186 -3.05 7.24 -3.06
CA ASN A 186 -4.03 8.13 -3.66
C ASN A 186 -4.18 9.38 -2.79
N LEU A 187 -3.85 10.54 -3.34
CA LEU A 187 -3.94 11.82 -2.64
C LEU A 187 -5.31 12.49 -2.81
N ASP A 188 -6.08 12.02 -3.77
CA ASP A 188 -7.45 12.50 -4.00
C ASP A 188 -8.42 11.69 -3.14
N GLU A 189 -8.79 12.28 -2.02
CA GLU A 189 -9.73 11.65 -1.08
C GLU A 189 -11.16 11.55 -1.64
N SER A 190 -11.51 12.34 -2.65
CA SER A 190 -12.82 12.27 -3.31
C SER A 190 -13.00 10.98 -4.12
N SER A 191 -11.89 10.36 -4.51
CA SER A 191 -11.87 9.09 -5.23
C SER A 191 -11.90 7.86 -4.30
N TYR A 192 -11.89 8.06 -2.98
CA TYR A 192 -12.01 6.96 -2.02
C TYR A 192 -13.39 6.33 -2.10
N ILE A 193 -13.43 5.01 -2.05
CA ILE A 193 -14.68 4.25 -2.11
C ILE A 193 -14.98 3.75 -0.70
N TYR A 194 -15.99 4.38 -0.06
CA TYR A 194 -16.48 3.92 1.23
C TYR A 194 -17.66 2.97 1.01
N VAL A 195 -17.56 1.77 1.57
CA VAL A 195 -18.61 0.74 1.52
C VAL A 195 -19.00 0.41 2.95
N LYS A 196 -20.29 0.55 3.25
CA LYS A 196 -20.83 0.14 4.55
C LYS A 196 -20.64 -1.37 4.70
N GLY A 197 -20.08 -1.80 5.80
CA GLY A 197 -19.86 -3.23 6.11
C GLY A 197 -21.10 -3.85 6.77
N ASP A 198 -21.15 -5.16 6.75
CA ASP A 198 -22.14 -5.95 7.49
C ASP A 198 -21.50 -6.47 8.79
N PHE A 199 -21.13 -5.50 9.66
CA PHE A 199 -20.53 -5.79 10.98
C PHE A 199 -20.80 -4.62 11.95
N GLU A 200 -20.78 -4.95 13.25
CA GLU A 200 -21.03 -3.99 14.32
C GLU A 200 -19.90 -2.93 14.40
N PRO A 201 -20.21 -1.63 14.36
CA PRO A 201 -19.23 -0.58 14.54
C PRO A 201 -18.72 -0.53 15.98
N LEU A 202 -17.45 -0.20 16.17
CA LEU A 202 -16.88 -0.01 17.52
C LEU A 202 -17.15 1.37 18.09
N VAL A 203 -17.39 2.36 17.25
CA VAL A 203 -17.68 3.75 17.62
C VAL A 203 -18.81 4.30 16.77
N SER A 204 -19.55 5.27 17.31
CA SER A 204 -20.61 5.93 16.53
C SER A 204 -20.03 6.80 15.41
N GLU A 205 -20.82 7.04 14.37
CA GLU A 205 -20.41 7.89 13.26
C GLU A 205 -20.12 9.33 13.72
N GLU A 206 -20.95 9.86 14.65
CA GLU A 206 -20.74 11.20 15.22
C GLU A 206 -19.41 11.30 15.95
N MET A 207 -19.04 10.28 16.76
CA MET A 207 -17.76 10.27 17.48
C MET A 207 -16.58 10.20 16.49
N TRP A 208 -16.70 9.38 15.47
CA TRP A 208 -15.67 9.28 14.43
C TRP A 208 -15.50 10.61 13.69
N ASP A 209 -16.60 11.22 13.23
CA ASP A 209 -16.60 12.48 12.49
C ASP A 209 -16.04 13.63 13.36
N ARG A 210 -16.39 13.69 14.65
CA ARG A 210 -15.82 14.65 15.59
C ARG A 210 -14.30 14.50 15.70
N CYS A 211 -13.79 13.26 15.77
CA CYS A 211 -12.35 13.03 15.76
C CYS A 211 -11.70 13.49 14.46
N GLN A 212 -12.34 13.31 13.29
CA GLN A 212 -11.82 13.83 12.02
C GLN A 212 -11.75 15.37 12.01
N GLN A 213 -12.78 16.05 12.50
CA GLN A 213 -12.78 17.51 12.60
C GLN A 213 -11.62 18.01 13.48
N ILE A 214 -11.38 17.36 14.62
CA ILE A 214 -10.25 17.69 15.50
C ILE A 214 -8.91 17.42 14.81
N LEU A 215 -8.78 16.31 14.08
CA LEU A 215 -7.57 16.00 13.30
C LEU A 215 -7.31 17.05 12.22
N LEU A 216 -8.34 17.45 11.48
CA LEU A 216 -8.26 18.49 10.45
C LEU A 216 -7.85 19.85 11.05
N SER A 217 -8.48 20.27 12.14
CA SER A 217 -8.15 21.54 12.81
C SER A 217 -6.70 21.57 13.33
N LYS A 218 -6.19 20.44 13.85
CA LYS A 218 -4.80 20.32 14.33
C LYS A 218 -3.78 20.10 13.20
N SER A 219 -4.21 19.68 12.02
CA SER A 219 -3.36 19.48 10.85
C SER A 219 -3.31 20.69 9.94
N ALA A 220 -3.81 21.86 10.37
CA ALA A 220 -3.87 23.08 9.57
C ALA A 220 -2.52 23.37 8.89
N ARG A 221 -2.39 22.87 7.67
CA ARG A 221 -1.31 23.23 6.76
C ARG A 221 -1.68 24.60 6.24
N VAL A 222 -0.93 25.60 6.65
CA VAL A 222 -1.08 26.94 6.06
C VAL A 222 -0.79 26.80 4.57
N ILE A 223 -1.79 27.08 3.75
CA ILE A 223 -1.63 27.19 2.31
C ILE A 223 -1.24 28.64 2.06
N ASP A 224 -0.08 28.88 1.44
CA ASP A 224 0.35 30.22 1.04
C ASP A 224 -0.48 30.73 -0.15
N GLU A 225 -0.30 32.00 -0.47
CA GLU A 225 -0.99 32.69 -1.57
C GLU A 225 -0.76 32.04 -2.94
N ASN A 226 0.28 31.19 -3.06
CA ASN A 226 0.64 30.43 -4.27
C ASN A 226 0.11 28.98 -4.24
N GLY A 227 -0.73 28.60 -3.28
CA GLY A 227 -1.28 27.26 -3.14
C GLY A 227 -0.31 26.19 -2.59
N LYS A 228 0.88 26.61 -2.12
CA LYS A 228 1.87 25.70 -1.59
C LYS A 228 1.61 25.38 -0.11
N LYS A 229 1.54 24.11 0.23
CA LYS A 229 1.26 23.62 1.60
C LYS A 229 2.53 23.71 2.45
N HIS A 230 2.55 24.59 3.43
CA HIS A 230 3.61 24.70 4.43
C HIS A 230 3.24 24.00 5.73
N LYS A 231 4.24 23.38 6.36
CA LYS A 231 4.09 22.83 7.71
C LYS A 231 4.10 23.99 8.68
N TYR A 232 3.06 24.16 9.50
CA TYR A 232 3.03 25.16 10.55
C TYR A 232 4.18 24.91 11.54
N MET A 233 5.18 25.75 11.54
CA MET A 233 6.16 25.79 12.63
C MET A 233 5.55 26.56 13.78
N ARG A 234 5.26 25.91 14.89
CA ARG A 234 4.97 26.58 16.15
C ARG A 234 6.21 27.43 16.49
N ASN A 235 6.08 28.74 16.46
CA ASN A 235 7.01 29.62 17.11
C ASN A 235 6.87 29.37 18.62
N THR A 236 7.74 28.55 19.18
CA THR A 236 7.96 28.50 20.63
C THR A 236 8.77 29.76 20.94
N PRO A 237 8.25 30.70 21.74
CA PRO A 237 9.08 31.78 22.28
C PRO A 237 10.19 31.15 23.11
N LYS A 238 11.43 31.61 22.92
CA LYS A 238 12.58 31.27 23.76
C LYS A 238 12.39 31.82 25.16
#